data_869eecc25b379e5470b8aca6c0ef5e8e
#
_entry.id   869eecc25b379e5470b8aca6c0ef5e8e
#
_cell.length_a   1.000
_cell.length_b   1.000
_cell.length_c   1.000
_cell.angle_alpha   90.00
_cell.angle_beta   90.00
_cell.angle_gamma   90.00
#
_symmetry.space_group_name_H-M   'P 1'
#
loop_
_entity.id
_entity.type
_entity.pdbx_description
1 polymer ?
#
loop_
_entity_poly.entity_id
_entity_poly.type
_entity_poly.pdbx_seq_one_letter_code
_entity_poly.pdbx_strand_id
1 'polypeptide(L)'
;MKLKHLYMLGAVALMTASCNEDRFLDLKPQGSLNEDIMTSTEGADLLVNAAYAALGGPEGQSWSVWCHPTSNWTYGEVRSDNAYKGGGGVGDLNEVHRMETFDMDATNGFLDSKWYHLYCSVQRCNSALRVLNAATDEQVNGRVSRIAEMKVLRAHYYFELSRLFNKIPYFDENVEISQYPDIPNNEFTRDEILSMLAKEMLDAAEQLPASQPEVGRIHKYIALAYAAKIKLYQAYQQDEITHAVTSINKELLREVVSLCDQVTASNRYGLLDDFQGLDLVTNENGKESVFAIQYSMNDGTESAGRINWSNLLNSPGGGSPYGGDGFFLPSQDLINAYQTDANGLPDFNYQSKSDYSWAVLNNGVYTLQNTTPNVDP
;
A
#
# COMPACT_ATOMS: atom_id res chain seq x y z
N MET A 1 43.50 -30.45 64.77
CA MET A 1 43.15 -30.31 63.36
C MET A 1 44.35 -29.68 62.67
N LYS A 2 45.01 -30.41 61.73
CA LYS A 2 46.27 -29.93 61.16
C LYS A 2 45.98 -28.79 60.15
N LEU A 3 46.80 -27.77 60.16
CA LEU A 3 46.70 -26.54 59.33
C LEU A 3 46.34 -26.81 57.83
N LYS A 4 46.80 -27.96 57.30
CA LYS A 4 46.48 -28.45 55.93
C LYS A 4 44.98 -28.65 55.66
N HIS A 5 44.20 -29.04 56.66
CA HIS A 5 42.76 -29.23 56.52
C HIS A 5 42.00 -27.90 56.53
N LEU A 6 42.55 -26.88 57.19
CA LEU A 6 41.97 -25.54 57.18
C LEU A 6 42.13 -24.85 55.81
N TYR A 7 43.30 -25.04 55.16
CA TYR A 7 43.50 -24.52 53.78
C TYR A 7 42.65 -25.29 52.74
N MET A 8 42.39 -26.57 52.93
CA MET A 8 41.56 -27.35 52.06
C MET A 8 40.07 -26.99 52.19
N LEU A 9 39.58 -26.68 53.38
CA LEU A 9 38.24 -26.16 53.60
C LEU A 9 38.06 -24.74 53.04
N GLY A 10 39.06 -23.86 53.14
CA GLY A 10 39.06 -22.53 52.59
C GLY A 10 39.03 -22.53 51.06
N ALA A 11 39.78 -23.46 50.42
CA ALA A 11 39.79 -23.61 48.94
C ALA A 11 38.46 -24.13 48.40
N VAL A 12 37.79 -25.06 49.09
CA VAL A 12 36.46 -25.56 48.70
C VAL A 12 35.39 -24.52 48.90
N ALA A 13 35.44 -23.70 49.97
CA ALA A 13 34.50 -22.58 50.19
C ALA A 13 34.64 -21.46 49.12
N LEU A 14 35.85 -21.23 48.62
CA LEU A 14 36.07 -20.25 47.52
C LEU A 14 35.60 -20.75 46.16
N MET A 15 35.54 -22.06 45.91
CA MET A 15 35.01 -22.62 44.67
C MET A 15 33.47 -22.64 44.59
N THR A 16 32.78 -22.62 45.75
CA THR A 16 31.30 -22.58 45.78
C THR A 16 30.73 -21.15 45.73
N ALA A 17 31.56 -20.11 45.83
CA ALA A 17 31.14 -18.71 45.75
C ALA A 17 31.26 -18.09 44.34
N SER A 18 31.68 -18.90 43.36
CA SER A 18 32.13 -18.39 42.04
C SER A 18 31.14 -18.60 40.87
N CYS A 19 29.99 -19.18 41.11
CA CYS A 19 29.02 -19.35 40.02
C CYS A 19 27.69 -18.72 40.42
N ASN A 20 27.48 -17.51 40.01
CA ASN A 20 26.12 -16.98 39.82
C ASN A 20 25.72 -17.48 38.41
N GLU A 21 25.19 -18.73 38.37
CA GLU A 21 24.79 -19.39 37.13
C GLU A 21 23.79 -18.54 36.33
N ASP A 22 22.88 -17.87 36.99
CA ASP A 22 21.88 -17.00 36.40
C ASP A 22 22.50 -15.84 35.60
N ARG A 23 23.63 -15.30 36.10
CA ARG A 23 24.30 -14.16 35.43
C ARG A 23 25.21 -14.60 34.27
N PHE A 24 25.67 -15.86 34.26
CA PHE A 24 26.55 -16.41 33.22
C PHE A 24 25.72 -17.01 32.06
N LEU A 25 24.53 -17.52 32.35
CA LEU A 25 23.61 -18.08 31.35
C LEU A 25 22.68 -17.02 30.73
N ASP A 26 22.54 -15.87 31.36
CA ASP A 26 21.71 -14.74 30.89
C ASP A 26 22.51 -13.76 30.02
N LEU A 27 23.48 -14.27 29.27
CA LEU A 27 24.17 -13.51 28.23
C LEU A 27 23.21 -13.30 27.07
N LYS A 28 22.67 -12.08 26.97
CA LYS A 28 21.94 -11.66 25.76
C LYS A 28 22.83 -11.95 24.53
N PRO A 29 22.34 -12.64 23.50
CA PRO A 29 23.13 -12.96 22.33
C PRO A 29 23.73 -11.67 21.71
N GLN A 30 25.04 -11.62 21.59
CA GLN A 30 25.70 -10.48 20.93
C GLN A 30 25.38 -10.52 19.45
N GLY A 31 24.84 -9.42 18.91
CA GLY A 31 24.44 -9.31 17.52
C GLY A 31 23.00 -9.73 17.21
N SER A 32 22.19 -10.10 18.21
CA SER A 32 20.75 -10.23 18.03
C SER A 32 20.04 -8.93 18.42
N LEU A 33 18.99 -8.59 17.71
CA LEU A 33 18.06 -7.52 18.08
C LEU A 33 17.35 -7.96 19.39
N ASN A 34 17.73 -7.38 20.50
CA ASN A 34 17.09 -7.63 21.79
C ASN A 34 16.04 -6.55 22.07
N GLU A 35 15.19 -6.79 23.07
CA GLU A 35 14.09 -5.90 23.43
C GLU A 35 14.56 -4.47 23.79
N ASP A 36 15.69 -4.32 24.48
CA ASP A 36 16.24 -3.02 24.85
C ASP A 36 16.69 -2.20 23.63
N ILE A 37 17.23 -2.87 22.59
CA ILE A 37 17.61 -2.23 21.32
C ILE A 37 16.35 -1.83 20.54
N MET A 38 15.36 -2.73 20.50
CA MET A 38 14.13 -2.49 19.75
C MET A 38 13.25 -1.40 20.35
N THR A 39 13.29 -1.23 21.68
CA THR A 39 12.56 -0.16 22.38
C THR A 39 13.33 1.17 22.45
N SER A 40 14.48 1.30 21.79
CA SER A 40 15.14 2.59 21.54
C SER A 40 14.50 3.34 20.35
N THR A 41 14.81 4.64 20.23
CA THR A 41 14.34 5.43 19.05
C THR A 41 14.83 4.82 17.75
N GLU A 42 16.10 4.44 17.67
CA GLU A 42 16.71 3.84 16.48
C GLU A 42 16.10 2.48 16.14
N GLY A 43 15.87 1.63 17.13
CA GLY A 43 15.23 0.33 16.94
C GLY A 43 13.78 0.44 16.49
N ALA A 44 13.03 1.35 17.12
CA ALA A 44 11.65 1.64 16.71
C ALA A 44 11.59 2.19 15.28
N ASP A 45 12.51 3.08 14.90
CA ASP A 45 12.57 3.64 13.54
C ASP A 45 12.87 2.59 12.48
N LEU A 46 13.67 1.57 12.77
CA LEU A 46 13.89 0.44 11.86
C LEU A 46 12.58 -0.29 11.54
N LEU A 47 11.75 -0.56 12.56
CA LEU A 47 10.45 -1.22 12.37
C LEU A 47 9.44 -0.32 11.65
N VAL A 48 9.38 0.95 12.01
CA VAL A 48 8.54 1.95 11.33
C VAL A 48 8.93 2.04 9.86
N ASN A 49 10.21 2.16 9.56
CA ASN A 49 10.69 2.24 8.17
C ASN A 49 10.44 0.94 7.40
N ALA A 50 10.51 -0.23 8.05
CA ALA A 50 10.14 -1.50 7.42
C ALA A 50 8.66 -1.56 7.04
N ALA A 51 7.77 -0.96 7.84
CA ALA A 51 6.34 -0.85 7.51
C ALA A 51 6.10 0.12 6.33
N TYR A 52 6.81 1.25 6.27
CA TYR A 52 6.77 2.15 5.11
C TYR A 52 7.34 1.51 3.84
N ALA A 53 8.46 0.79 3.96
CA ALA A 53 9.08 0.10 2.82
C ALA A 53 8.11 -0.89 2.15
N ALA A 54 7.20 -1.48 2.92
CA ALA A 54 6.18 -2.38 2.39
C ALA A 54 5.19 -1.70 1.42
N LEU A 55 5.06 -0.37 1.43
CA LEU A 55 4.28 0.37 0.43
C LEU A 55 4.86 0.20 -0.98
N GLY A 56 6.16 0.19 -1.11
CA GLY A 56 6.86 -0.02 -2.38
C GLY A 56 6.95 -1.47 -2.83
N GLY A 57 6.52 -2.39 -1.99
CA GLY A 57 6.63 -3.83 -2.18
C GLY A 57 7.84 -4.42 -1.46
N PRO A 58 7.81 -5.72 -1.14
CA PRO A 58 8.92 -6.39 -0.48
C PRO A 58 10.06 -6.64 -1.46
N GLU A 59 11.24 -6.16 -1.13
CA GLU A 59 12.46 -6.57 -1.81
C GLU A 59 12.71 -8.06 -1.55
N GLY A 60 13.00 -8.81 -2.61
CA GLY A 60 13.57 -10.16 -2.55
C GLY A 60 12.64 -11.28 -2.16
N GLN A 61 11.36 -11.07 -2.03
CA GLN A 61 10.41 -12.09 -1.58
C GLN A 61 9.25 -12.31 -2.54
N SER A 62 9.40 -12.64 -3.72
CA SER A 62 8.36 -13.32 -4.45
C SER A 62 8.92 -13.90 -5.73
N TRP A 63 8.28 -14.92 -6.20
CA TRP A 63 8.45 -15.44 -7.53
C TRP A 63 8.07 -14.39 -8.60
N SER A 64 7.51 -13.22 -8.23
CA SER A 64 7.24 -12.14 -9.16
C SER A 64 7.31 -10.76 -8.50
N VAL A 65 8.30 -9.98 -8.89
CA VAL A 65 8.44 -8.55 -8.54
C VAL A 65 7.31 -7.69 -9.12
N TRP A 66 6.54 -8.24 -10.05
CA TRP A 66 5.44 -7.58 -10.75
C TRP A 66 4.16 -7.45 -9.92
N CYS A 67 4.03 -8.25 -8.84
CA CYS A 67 2.84 -8.30 -7.99
C CYS A 67 2.97 -7.43 -6.75
N HIS A 68 3.43 -6.18 -6.89
CA HIS A 68 3.58 -5.27 -5.76
C HIS A 68 2.23 -4.95 -5.10
N PRO A 69 2.18 -4.82 -3.75
CA PRO A 69 0.95 -4.49 -3.02
C PRO A 69 0.30 -3.19 -3.46
N THR A 70 1.10 -2.21 -3.89
CA THR A 70 0.63 -0.89 -4.30
C THR A 70 0.20 -0.82 -5.75
N SER A 71 0.62 -1.76 -6.58
CA SER A 71 0.24 -1.79 -7.99
C SER A 71 -1.15 -2.39 -8.15
N ASN A 72 -2.08 -1.62 -8.66
CA ASN A 72 -3.48 -2.03 -8.81
C ASN A 72 -3.96 -2.12 -10.25
N TRP A 73 -3.13 -1.82 -11.25
CA TRP A 73 -3.55 -1.87 -12.64
C TRP A 73 -4.02 -3.28 -13.07
N THR A 74 -3.36 -4.33 -12.58
CA THR A 74 -3.74 -5.73 -12.83
C THR A 74 -5.06 -6.13 -12.15
N TYR A 75 -5.38 -5.51 -11.02
CA TYR A 75 -6.54 -5.89 -10.20
C TYR A 75 -7.76 -4.99 -10.44
N GLY A 76 -7.55 -3.79 -10.94
CA GLY A 76 -8.57 -2.78 -11.18
C GLY A 76 -8.77 -2.50 -12.66
N GLU A 77 -7.80 -1.86 -13.29
CA GLU A 77 -7.96 -1.29 -14.63
C GLU A 77 -8.17 -2.33 -15.73
N VAL A 78 -7.41 -3.44 -15.73
CA VAL A 78 -7.61 -4.52 -16.74
C VAL A 78 -8.87 -5.35 -16.48
N ARG A 79 -9.53 -5.17 -15.35
CA ARG A 79 -10.83 -5.77 -15.03
C ARG A 79 -11.99 -4.79 -15.23
N SER A 80 -11.70 -3.65 -15.81
CA SER A 80 -12.69 -2.62 -16.15
C SER A 80 -12.68 -2.37 -17.65
N ASP A 81 -13.55 -1.48 -18.10
CA ASP A 81 -13.61 -1.06 -19.50
C ASP A 81 -12.47 -0.10 -19.90
N ASN A 82 -11.58 0.25 -18.94
CA ASN A 82 -10.54 1.27 -19.18
C ASN A 82 -9.31 0.73 -19.90
N ALA A 83 -8.91 -0.52 -19.63
CA ALA A 83 -7.65 -1.03 -20.17
C ALA A 83 -7.67 -2.53 -20.41
N TYR A 84 -6.80 -2.98 -21.31
CA TYR A 84 -6.44 -4.40 -21.41
C TYR A 84 -5.00 -4.62 -21.04
N LYS A 85 -4.72 -5.88 -20.76
CA LYS A 85 -3.42 -6.33 -20.27
C LYS A 85 -2.28 -5.93 -21.21
N GLY A 86 -2.43 -6.10 -22.53
CA GLY A 86 -1.33 -5.84 -23.47
C GLY A 86 -0.23 -6.91 -23.42
N GLY A 87 1.03 -6.48 -23.52
CA GLY A 87 2.20 -7.34 -23.56
C GLY A 87 2.34 -8.15 -24.85
N GLY A 88 3.12 -9.21 -24.84
CA GLY A 88 3.43 -10.08 -25.97
C GLY A 88 2.30 -11.05 -26.38
N GLY A 89 1.08 -10.86 -25.90
CA GLY A 89 -0.08 -11.69 -26.20
C GLY A 89 -0.61 -12.46 -24.98
N VAL A 90 -1.56 -13.37 -25.22
CA VAL A 90 -2.28 -14.10 -24.15
C VAL A 90 -1.36 -14.88 -23.21
N GLY A 91 -0.25 -15.44 -23.72
CA GLY A 91 0.68 -16.23 -22.93
C GLY A 91 1.62 -15.39 -22.04
N ASP A 92 1.74 -14.11 -22.34
CA ASP A 92 2.58 -13.20 -21.58
C ASP A 92 1.80 -12.68 -20.37
N LEU A 93 2.20 -13.05 -19.15
CA LEU A 93 1.42 -12.89 -17.93
C LEU A 93 -0.01 -13.43 -18.07
N ASN A 94 -0.14 -14.68 -18.45
CA ASN A 94 -1.45 -15.34 -18.68
C ASN A 94 -2.41 -15.21 -17.49
N GLU A 95 -1.90 -15.18 -16.26
CA GLU A 95 -2.74 -15.00 -15.06
C GLU A 95 -3.44 -13.64 -15.03
N VAL A 96 -2.79 -12.57 -15.53
CA VAL A 96 -3.41 -11.25 -15.67
C VAL A 96 -4.44 -11.27 -16.80
N HIS A 97 -4.17 -12.00 -17.91
CA HIS A 97 -5.17 -12.19 -18.95
C HIS A 97 -6.41 -12.92 -18.44
N ARG A 98 -6.26 -13.92 -17.59
CA ARG A 98 -7.40 -14.59 -16.95
C ARG A 98 -8.19 -13.68 -16.01
N MET A 99 -7.51 -12.71 -15.35
CA MET A 99 -8.21 -11.67 -14.58
C MET A 99 -9.00 -10.71 -15.49
N GLU A 100 -8.40 -10.30 -16.62
CA GLU A 100 -9.04 -9.46 -17.66
C GLU A 100 -10.32 -10.10 -18.21
N THR A 101 -10.28 -11.39 -18.49
CA THR A 101 -11.39 -12.15 -19.07
C THR A 101 -12.35 -12.73 -18.03
N PHE A 102 -12.15 -12.43 -16.74
CA PHE A 102 -12.93 -12.98 -15.62
C PHE A 102 -12.92 -14.52 -15.53
N ASP A 103 -11.86 -15.16 -16.04
CA ASP A 103 -11.63 -16.62 -16.01
C ASP A 103 -10.57 -17.01 -14.98
N MET A 104 -10.47 -16.26 -13.89
CA MET A 104 -9.54 -16.54 -12.81
C MET A 104 -10.13 -17.54 -11.81
N ASP A 105 -9.24 -18.26 -11.13
CA ASP A 105 -9.57 -19.15 -10.02
C ASP A 105 -8.67 -18.92 -8.82
N ALA A 106 -8.87 -19.68 -7.76
CA ALA A 106 -8.13 -19.58 -6.50
C ALA A 106 -6.63 -19.92 -6.62
N THR A 107 -6.17 -20.45 -7.75
CA THR A 107 -4.77 -20.76 -8.00
C THR A 107 -4.02 -19.63 -8.71
N ASN A 108 -4.68 -18.50 -8.96
CA ASN A 108 -4.07 -17.34 -9.60
C ASN A 108 -2.97 -16.74 -8.71
N GLY A 109 -1.72 -16.84 -9.15
CA GLY A 109 -0.57 -16.45 -8.37
C GLY A 109 -0.46 -14.93 -8.13
N PHE A 110 -1.06 -14.09 -8.98
CA PHE A 110 -1.13 -12.65 -8.72
C PHE A 110 -2.03 -12.33 -7.53
N LEU A 111 -3.17 -13.04 -7.39
CA LEU A 111 -4.05 -12.88 -6.23
C LEU A 111 -3.40 -13.41 -4.95
N ASP A 112 -2.77 -14.58 -5.02
CA ASP A 112 -2.03 -15.18 -3.89
C ASP A 112 -0.89 -14.26 -3.44
N SER A 113 -0.07 -13.78 -4.37
CA SER A 113 1.02 -12.84 -4.07
C SER A 113 0.52 -11.54 -3.43
N LYS A 114 -0.58 -10.95 -3.95
CA LYS A 114 -1.17 -9.72 -3.38
C LYS A 114 -1.65 -9.94 -1.96
N TRP A 115 -2.34 -11.05 -1.70
CA TRP A 115 -2.78 -11.46 -0.37
C TRP A 115 -1.60 -11.58 0.60
N TYR A 116 -0.61 -12.38 0.23
CA TYR A 116 0.57 -12.60 1.04
C TYR A 116 1.30 -11.31 1.40
N HIS A 117 1.56 -10.45 0.40
CA HIS A 117 2.29 -9.21 0.62
C HIS A 117 1.52 -8.22 1.52
N LEU A 118 0.20 -8.11 1.35
CA LEU A 118 -0.61 -7.23 2.18
C LEU A 118 -0.62 -7.71 3.64
N TYR A 119 -0.74 -9.02 3.90
CA TYR A 119 -0.65 -9.55 5.26
C TYR A 119 0.75 -9.44 5.87
N CYS A 120 1.80 -9.63 5.10
CA CYS A 120 3.16 -9.32 5.56
C CYS A 120 3.30 -7.84 5.96
N SER A 121 2.66 -6.95 5.22
CA SER A 121 2.67 -5.52 5.52
C SER A 121 1.89 -5.19 6.79
N VAL A 122 0.73 -5.81 7.00
CA VAL A 122 -0.02 -5.74 8.27
C VAL A 122 0.84 -6.23 9.44
N GLN A 123 1.52 -7.37 9.27
CA GLN A 123 2.39 -7.91 10.31
C GLN A 123 3.54 -6.97 10.67
N ARG A 124 4.14 -6.28 9.69
CA ARG A 124 5.18 -5.26 9.95
C ARG A 124 4.64 -4.11 10.79
N CYS A 125 3.44 -3.62 10.47
CA CYS A 125 2.77 -2.60 11.28
C CYS A 125 2.51 -3.09 12.71
N ASN A 126 1.95 -4.30 12.86
CA ASN A 126 1.67 -4.88 14.17
C ASN A 126 2.95 -5.10 14.99
N SER A 127 4.05 -5.53 14.35
CA SER A 127 5.34 -5.69 15.03
C SER A 127 5.90 -4.36 15.53
N ALA A 128 5.81 -3.30 14.72
CA ALA A 128 6.20 -1.95 15.15
C ALA A 128 5.31 -1.46 16.29
N LEU A 129 4.00 -1.68 16.22
CA LEU A 129 3.04 -1.28 17.25
C LEU A 129 3.31 -1.99 18.59
N ARG A 130 3.63 -3.29 18.59
CA ARG A 130 3.97 -4.02 19.81
C ARG A 130 5.17 -3.38 20.53
N VAL A 131 6.24 -3.10 19.78
CA VAL A 131 7.44 -2.46 20.33
C VAL A 131 7.15 -1.04 20.83
N LEU A 132 6.46 -0.25 20.00
CA LEU A 132 6.09 1.13 20.36
C LEU A 132 5.16 1.18 21.58
N ASN A 133 4.23 0.23 21.73
CA ASN A 133 3.34 0.15 22.87
C ASN A 133 4.06 -0.31 24.17
N ALA A 134 5.09 -1.14 24.04
CA ALA A 134 5.92 -1.56 25.18
C ALA A 134 6.91 -0.48 25.62
N ALA A 135 7.30 0.44 24.75
CA ALA A 135 8.23 1.53 25.05
C ALA A 135 7.54 2.71 25.78
N THR A 136 8.36 3.56 26.42
CA THR A 136 7.92 4.84 27.00
C THR A 136 8.26 6.02 26.08
N ASP A 137 7.69 7.21 26.35
CA ASP A 137 7.98 8.42 25.56
C ASP A 137 9.42 8.91 25.75
N GLU A 138 10.07 8.55 26.86
CA GLU A 138 11.48 8.84 27.13
C GLU A 138 12.41 7.91 26.32
N GLN A 139 11.99 6.68 26.07
CA GLN A 139 12.76 5.71 25.31
C GLN A 139 12.67 5.97 23.78
N VAL A 140 11.49 6.35 23.30
CA VAL A 140 11.26 6.57 21.86
C VAL A 140 10.75 7.97 21.62
N ASN A 141 11.59 8.81 21.05
CA ASN A 141 11.22 10.18 20.70
C ASN A 141 10.11 10.17 19.63
N GLY A 142 9.04 10.92 19.86
CA GLY A 142 7.89 11.00 18.97
C GLY A 142 7.09 9.70 18.87
N ARG A 143 7.12 8.84 19.88
CA ARG A 143 6.45 7.55 19.96
C ARG A 143 4.96 7.62 19.58
N VAL A 144 4.24 8.59 20.10
CA VAL A 144 2.79 8.77 19.83
C VAL A 144 2.53 8.98 18.34
N SER A 145 3.33 9.80 17.67
CA SER A 145 3.21 10.01 16.23
C SER A 145 3.53 8.74 15.44
N ARG A 146 4.59 7.99 15.84
CA ARG A 146 4.95 6.72 15.20
C ARG A 146 3.86 5.66 15.33
N ILE A 147 3.23 5.54 16.49
CA ILE A 147 2.05 4.68 16.71
C ILE A 147 0.94 5.07 15.73
N ALA A 148 0.64 6.35 15.61
CA ALA A 148 -0.40 6.84 14.72
C ALA A 148 -0.06 6.56 13.23
N GLU A 149 1.18 6.75 12.81
CA GLU A 149 1.65 6.39 11.46
C GLU A 149 1.44 4.90 11.16
N MET A 150 1.80 4.02 12.10
CA MET A 150 1.63 2.56 11.94
C MET A 150 0.17 2.16 11.83
N LYS A 151 -0.72 2.80 12.58
CA LYS A 151 -2.16 2.58 12.49
C LYS A 151 -2.71 2.98 11.12
N VAL A 152 -2.30 4.13 10.58
CA VAL A 152 -2.71 4.56 9.23
C VAL A 152 -2.20 3.59 8.17
N LEU A 153 -0.95 3.13 8.24
CA LEU A 153 -0.41 2.14 7.30
C LEU A 153 -1.15 0.81 7.40
N ARG A 154 -1.40 0.31 8.61
CA ARG A 154 -2.17 -0.92 8.80
C ARG A 154 -3.57 -0.81 8.19
N ALA A 155 -4.26 0.29 8.48
CA ALA A 155 -5.58 0.53 7.92
C ALA A 155 -5.54 0.62 6.37
N HIS A 156 -4.48 1.18 5.78
CA HIS A 156 -4.26 1.15 4.34
C HIS A 156 -4.18 -0.29 3.81
N TYR A 157 -3.34 -1.14 4.40
CA TYR A 157 -3.17 -2.53 3.92
C TYR A 157 -4.45 -3.35 4.06
N TYR A 158 -5.19 -3.19 5.15
CA TYR A 158 -6.51 -3.82 5.30
C TYR A 158 -7.55 -3.26 4.33
N PHE A 159 -7.51 -1.98 4.02
CA PHE A 159 -8.37 -1.40 3.00
C PHE A 159 -8.10 -1.98 1.62
N GLU A 160 -6.83 -2.14 1.24
CA GLU A 160 -6.45 -2.83 0.00
C GLU A 160 -6.97 -4.28 -0.02
N LEU A 161 -6.82 -5.03 1.07
CA LEU A 161 -7.39 -6.37 1.23
C LEU A 161 -8.91 -6.36 1.06
N SER A 162 -9.62 -5.47 1.73
CA SER A 162 -11.09 -5.40 1.72
C SER A 162 -11.68 -5.02 0.36
N ARG A 163 -10.89 -4.36 -0.52
CA ARG A 163 -11.32 -4.03 -1.89
C ARG A 163 -11.18 -5.20 -2.87
N LEU A 164 -10.23 -6.08 -2.60
CA LEU A 164 -9.89 -7.18 -3.51
C LEU A 164 -10.49 -8.52 -3.11
N PHE A 165 -10.68 -8.72 -1.80
CA PHE A 165 -11.15 -9.99 -1.23
C PHE A 165 -12.43 -9.78 -0.45
N ASN A 166 -13.42 -10.64 -0.64
CA ASN A 166 -14.73 -10.49 -0.05
C ASN A 166 -14.70 -10.55 1.48
N LYS A 167 -14.03 -11.56 2.03
CA LYS A 167 -13.91 -11.79 3.46
C LYS A 167 -12.44 -11.99 3.83
N ILE A 168 -12.01 -11.23 4.83
CA ILE A 168 -10.62 -11.18 5.24
C ILE A 168 -10.48 -11.41 6.75
N PRO A 169 -9.52 -12.21 7.22
CA PRO A 169 -9.14 -12.24 8.62
C PRO A 169 -8.66 -10.86 9.08
N TYR A 170 -9.16 -10.40 10.23
CA TYR A 170 -8.68 -9.17 10.83
C TYR A 170 -8.01 -9.46 12.17
N PHE A 171 -6.82 -8.92 12.37
CA PHE A 171 -6.05 -9.02 13.62
C PHE A 171 -5.15 -7.80 13.80
N ASP A 172 -5.04 -7.35 15.02
CA ASP A 172 -4.19 -6.22 15.41
C ASP A 172 -2.91 -6.68 16.16
N GLU A 173 -2.19 -5.72 16.74
CA GLU A 173 -0.97 -5.95 17.48
C GLU A 173 -1.14 -6.76 18.78
N ASN A 174 -2.36 -6.93 19.26
CA ASN A 174 -2.66 -7.67 20.50
C ASN A 174 -2.81 -9.18 20.27
N VAL A 175 -2.98 -9.60 19.02
CA VAL A 175 -3.08 -11.01 18.66
C VAL A 175 -1.69 -11.60 18.47
N GLU A 176 -1.42 -12.72 19.13
CA GLU A 176 -0.15 -13.44 18.98
C GLU A 176 0.02 -14.03 17.57
N ILE A 177 1.23 -13.97 17.03
CA ILE A 177 1.52 -14.46 15.65
C ILE A 177 1.13 -15.93 15.47
N SER A 178 1.29 -16.74 16.51
CA SER A 178 0.93 -18.17 16.50
C SER A 178 -0.58 -18.41 16.31
N GLN A 179 -1.42 -17.41 16.59
CA GLN A 179 -2.88 -17.50 16.49
C GLN A 179 -3.42 -17.06 15.11
N TYR A 180 -2.59 -16.42 14.27
CA TYR A 180 -3.03 -15.90 12.96
C TYR A 180 -3.69 -16.96 12.06
N PRO A 181 -3.20 -18.23 11.99
CA PRO A 181 -3.83 -19.25 11.16
C PRO A 181 -5.24 -19.65 11.61
N ASP A 182 -5.59 -19.40 12.87
CA ASP A 182 -6.87 -19.80 13.47
C ASP A 182 -7.93 -18.70 13.39
N ILE A 183 -7.57 -17.50 12.91
CA ILE A 183 -8.51 -16.37 12.81
C ILE A 183 -9.41 -16.56 11.60
N PRO A 184 -10.73 -16.62 11.80
CA PRO A 184 -11.67 -16.81 10.71
C PRO A 184 -11.77 -15.55 9.83
N ASN A 185 -12.03 -15.75 8.55
CA ASN A 185 -12.21 -14.65 7.61
C ASN A 185 -13.65 -14.09 7.58
N ASN A 186 -14.55 -14.64 8.37
CA ASN A 186 -15.96 -14.25 8.41
C ASN A 186 -16.41 -13.71 9.78
N GLU A 187 -15.48 -13.27 10.60
CA GLU A 187 -15.77 -12.65 11.90
C GLU A 187 -16.45 -11.29 11.72
N PHE A 188 -16.03 -10.53 10.72
CA PHE A 188 -16.56 -9.20 10.42
C PHE A 188 -17.12 -9.13 9.00
N THR A 189 -18.15 -8.35 8.83
CA THR A 189 -18.69 -7.94 7.53
C THR A 189 -17.75 -6.89 6.89
N ARG A 190 -17.89 -6.69 5.58
CA ARG A 190 -17.17 -5.63 4.87
C ARG A 190 -17.38 -4.25 5.52
N ASP A 191 -18.61 -3.90 5.86
CA ASP A 191 -18.92 -2.58 6.40
C ASP A 191 -18.40 -2.39 7.83
N GLU A 192 -18.33 -3.45 8.64
CA GLU A 192 -17.66 -3.43 9.94
C GLU A 192 -16.15 -3.22 9.79
N ILE A 193 -15.50 -3.93 8.88
CA ILE A 193 -14.08 -3.70 8.56
C ILE A 193 -13.86 -2.24 8.15
N LEU A 194 -14.60 -1.72 7.17
CA LEU A 194 -14.44 -0.32 6.73
C LEU A 194 -14.68 0.68 7.86
N SER A 195 -15.64 0.40 8.74
CA SER A 195 -15.90 1.24 9.92
C SER A 195 -14.71 1.27 10.89
N MET A 196 -14.14 0.09 11.18
CA MET A 196 -12.96 -0.03 12.04
C MET A 196 -11.75 0.71 11.44
N LEU A 197 -11.49 0.54 10.14
CA LEU A 197 -10.37 1.18 9.45
C LEU A 197 -10.54 2.71 9.41
N ALA A 198 -11.75 3.21 9.10
CA ALA A 198 -12.01 4.64 9.10
C ALA A 198 -11.84 5.25 10.51
N LYS A 199 -12.30 4.55 11.55
CA LYS A 199 -12.11 4.97 12.93
C LYS A 199 -10.63 5.00 13.30
N GLU A 200 -9.87 3.97 12.97
CA GLU A 200 -8.43 3.91 13.25
C GLU A 200 -7.68 5.08 12.60
N MET A 201 -8.02 5.43 11.36
CA MET A 201 -7.43 6.60 10.67
C MET A 201 -7.81 7.92 11.32
N LEU A 202 -9.04 8.08 11.79
CA LEU A 202 -9.48 9.30 12.47
C LEU A 202 -8.81 9.45 13.85
N ASP A 203 -8.77 8.39 14.64
CA ASP A 203 -8.07 8.38 15.92
C ASP A 203 -6.57 8.69 15.75
N ALA A 204 -5.96 8.15 14.69
CA ALA A 204 -4.56 8.45 14.36
C ALA A 204 -4.38 9.92 13.93
N ALA A 205 -5.31 10.49 13.17
CA ALA A 205 -5.24 11.88 12.74
C ALA A 205 -5.21 12.89 13.90
N GLU A 206 -5.80 12.54 15.05
CA GLU A 206 -5.77 13.36 16.27
C GLU A 206 -4.38 13.37 16.91
N GLN A 207 -3.59 12.32 16.72
CA GLN A 207 -2.27 12.14 17.30
C GLN A 207 -1.13 12.56 16.35
N LEU A 208 -1.44 12.71 15.07
CA LEU A 208 -0.47 13.09 14.05
C LEU A 208 -0.26 14.60 14.00
N PRO A 209 0.99 15.06 13.80
CA PRO A 209 1.26 16.47 13.56
C PRO A 209 0.65 16.92 12.22
N ALA A 210 0.43 18.22 12.06
CA ALA A 210 -0.08 18.80 10.82
C ALA A 210 0.91 18.65 9.63
N SER A 211 2.20 18.43 9.91
CA SER A 211 3.26 18.17 8.91
C SER A 211 4.34 17.31 9.52
N GLN A 212 5.07 16.61 8.67
CA GLN A 212 6.27 15.85 9.02
C GLN A 212 7.51 16.50 8.36
N PRO A 213 8.69 16.40 8.96
CA PRO A 213 9.91 16.94 8.37
C PRO A 213 10.39 16.13 7.16
N GLU A 214 10.10 14.84 7.13
CA GLU A 214 10.52 13.92 6.07
C GLU A 214 9.40 13.77 5.04
N VAL A 215 9.76 13.89 3.77
CA VAL A 215 8.84 13.65 2.64
C VAL A 215 8.37 12.20 2.65
N GLY A 216 7.09 11.98 2.38
CA GLY A 216 6.48 10.65 2.38
C GLY A 216 6.02 10.14 3.75
N ARG A 217 6.32 10.85 4.85
CA ARG A 217 5.79 10.51 6.17
C ARG A 217 4.33 10.93 6.32
N ILE A 218 3.55 10.04 6.93
CA ILE A 218 2.14 10.27 7.20
C ILE A 218 1.96 11.37 8.24
N HIS A 219 1.08 12.31 7.96
CA HIS A 219 0.67 13.38 8.85
C HIS A 219 -0.87 13.50 8.87
N LYS A 220 -1.40 14.34 9.75
CA LYS A 220 -2.83 14.49 10.01
C LYS A 220 -3.71 14.53 8.75
N TYR A 221 -3.38 15.35 7.79
CA TYR A 221 -4.24 15.57 6.61
C TYR A 221 -4.22 14.40 5.63
N ILE A 222 -3.14 13.61 5.59
CA ILE A 222 -3.10 12.34 4.86
C ILE A 222 -4.10 11.35 5.48
N ALA A 223 -4.08 11.21 6.81
CA ALA A 223 -5.00 10.33 7.51
C ALA A 223 -6.47 10.73 7.32
N LEU A 224 -6.78 12.06 7.37
CA LEU A 224 -8.12 12.57 7.11
C LEU A 224 -8.58 12.32 5.68
N ALA A 225 -7.74 12.58 4.68
CA ALA A 225 -8.06 12.33 3.27
C ALA A 225 -8.32 10.83 3.01
N TYR A 226 -7.52 9.98 3.65
CA TYR A 226 -7.66 8.54 3.51
C TYR A 226 -8.91 8.02 4.24
N ALA A 227 -9.23 8.55 5.43
CA ALA A 227 -10.47 8.25 6.13
C ALA A 227 -11.69 8.65 5.29
N ALA A 228 -11.65 9.80 4.60
CA ALA A 228 -12.70 10.20 3.67
C ALA A 228 -12.88 9.17 2.54
N LYS A 229 -11.79 8.65 1.96
CA LYS A 229 -11.84 7.60 0.94
C LYS A 229 -12.48 6.31 1.47
N ILE A 230 -12.09 5.84 2.65
CA ILE A 230 -12.68 4.62 3.26
C ILE A 230 -14.18 4.83 3.53
N LYS A 231 -14.57 5.97 4.10
CA LYS A 231 -15.98 6.30 4.36
C LYS A 231 -16.80 6.41 3.08
N LEU A 232 -16.20 6.87 1.98
CA LEU A 232 -16.86 6.88 0.67
C LEU A 232 -17.21 5.45 0.24
N TYR A 233 -16.29 4.50 0.36
CA TYR A 233 -16.55 3.09 0.08
C TYR A 233 -17.62 2.50 1.02
N GLN A 234 -17.60 2.86 2.30
CA GLN A 234 -18.58 2.44 3.29
C GLN A 234 -19.97 3.02 3.01
N ALA A 235 -20.05 4.24 2.48
CA ALA A 235 -21.33 4.89 2.18
C ALA A 235 -22.16 4.14 1.13
N TYR A 236 -21.49 3.45 0.20
CA TYR A 236 -22.14 2.58 -0.78
C TYR A 236 -22.23 1.17 -0.22
N GLN A 237 -23.31 0.92 0.55
CA GLN A 237 -23.54 -0.36 1.19
C GLN A 237 -23.87 -1.43 0.16
N GLN A 238 -23.25 -2.58 0.29
CA GLN A 238 -23.34 -3.67 -0.67
C GLN A 238 -23.91 -4.92 -0.04
N ASP A 239 -24.65 -5.69 -0.84
CA ASP A 239 -24.98 -7.07 -0.51
C ASP A 239 -23.69 -7.92 -0.45
N GLU A 240 -23.54 -8.74 0.58
CA GLU A 240 -22.29 -9.49 0.81
C GLU A 240 -22.03 -10.61 -0.22
N ILE A 241 -23.03 -11.03 -0.97
CA ILE A 241 -22.91 -12.12 -1.95
C ILE A 241 -22.81 -11.58 -3.36
N THR A 242 -23.72 -10.68 -3.72
CA THR A 242 -23.81 -10.15 -5.09
C THR A 242 -22.96 -8.90 -5.31
N HIS A 243 -22.51 -8.26 -4.22
CA HIS A 243 -21.80 -6.98 -4.21
C HIS A 243 -22.59 -5.83 -4.85
N ALA A 244 -23.86 -6.04 -5.14
CA ALA A 244 -24.74 -4.98 -5.62
C ALA A 244 -24.94 -3.92 -4.54
N VAL A 245 -24.92 -2.65 -4.94
CA VAL A 245 -25.25 -1.55 -4.02
C VAL A 245 -26.71 -1.63 -3.62
N THR A 246 -26.95 -1.86 -2.34
CA THR A 246 -28.30 -1.98 -1.76
C THR A 246 -28.84 -0.65 -1.24
N SER A 247 -27.97 0.20 -0.75
CA SER A 247 -28.32 1.54 -0.25
C SER A 247 -27.11 2.47 -0.27
N ILE A 248 -27.41 3.77 -0.24
CA ILE A 248 -26.40 4.82 -0.11
C ILE A 248 -26.62 5.57 1.20
N ASN A 249 -25.65 5.47 2.11
CA ASN A 249 -25.70 6.15 3.39
C ASN A 249 -25.28 7.62 3.24
N LYS A 250 -26.28 8.52 3.25
CA LYS A 250 -26.07 9.96 3.06
C LYS A 250 -25.36 10.63 4.24
N GLU A 251 -25.45 10.07 5.45
CA GLU A 251 -24.73 10.63 6.60
C GLU A 251 -23.23 10.38 6.44
N LEU A 252 -22.82 9.18 6.05
CA LEU A 252 -21.42 8.91 5.74
C LEU A 252 -20.89 9.79 4.60
N LEU A 253 -21.73 10.09 3.58
CA LEU A 253 -21.33 11.02 2.53
C LEU A 253 -21.13 12.46 3.05
N ARG A 254 -21.93 12.91 4.02
CA ARG A 254 -21.71 14.20 4.68
C ARG A 254 -20.41 14.22 5.48
N GLU A 255 -20.09 13.12 6.16
CA GLU A 255 -18.81 12.98 6.84
C GLU A 255 -17.64 13.02 5.84
N VAL A 256 -17.76 12.38 4.68
CA VAL A 256 -16.76 12.45 3.60
C VAL A 256 -16.52 13.91 3.19
N VAL A 257 -17.60 14.67 2.92
CA VAL A 257 -17.48 16.09 2.56
C VAL A 257 -16.78 16.88 3.68
N SER A 258 -17.20 16.67 4.94
CA SER A 258 -16.60 17.36 6.09
C SER A 258 -15.10 17.05 6.26
N LEU A 259 -14.67 15.82 5.98
CA LEU A 259 -13.25 15.45 6.03
C LEU A 259 -12.47 16.10 4.88
N CYS A 260 -13.03 16.10 3.67
CA CYS A 260 -12.44 16.79 2.52
C CYS A 260 -12.31 18.31 2.79
N ASP A 261 -13.33 18.93 3.39
CA ASP A 261 -13.29 20.35 3.77
C ASP A 261 -12.17 20.64 4.77
N GLN A 262 -11.92 19.76 5.74
CA GLN A 262 -10.80 19.91 6.68
C GLN A 262 -9.44 19.81 5.98
N VAL A 263 -9.30 18.93 5.00
CA VAL A 263 -8.07 18.81 4.21
C VAL A 263 -7.87 20.07 3.37
N THR A 264 -8.92 20.57 2.70
CA THR A 264 -8.88 21.77 1.87
C THR A 264 -8.60 23.03 2.71
N ALA A 265 -9.26 23.17 3.86
CA ALA A 265 -9.08 24.29 4.79
C ALA A 265 -7.67 24.34 5.41
N SER A 266 -6.89 23.26 5.31
CA SER A 266 -5.48 23.26 5.75
C SER A 266 -4.59 24.17 4.92
N ASN A 267 -5.01 24.56 3.71
CA ASN A 267 -4.25 25.30 2.71
C ASN A 267 -2.89 24.66 2.32
N ARG A 268 -2.74 23.35 2.58
CA ARG A 268 -1.52 22.61 2.21
C ARG A 268 -1.57 22.12 0.78
N TYR A 269 -2.77 21.87 0.29
CA TYR A 269 -3.03 21.26 -1.01
C TYR A 269 -3.84 22.20 -1.89
N GLY A 270 -3.72 22.00 -3.17
CA GLY A 270 -4.46 22.76 -4.18
C GLY A 270 -4.14 22.19 -5.55
N LEU A 271 -4.98 22.49 -6.53
CA LEU A 271 -4.76 22.07 -7.90
C LEU A 271 -3.60 22.87 -8.53
N LEU A 272 -2.88 22.23 -9.44
CA LEU A 272 -1.95 22.91 -10.33
C LEU A 272 -2.73 23.73 -11.36
N ASP A 273 -2.14 24.83 -11.80
CA ASP A 273 -2.79 25.68 -12.81
C ASP A 273 -2.71 25.07 -14.21
N ASP A 274 -1.73 24.18 -14.41
CA ASP A 274 -1.52 23.44 -15.65
C ASP A 274 -1.58 21.92 -15.35
N PHE A 275 -2.53 21.24 -15.99
CA PHE A 275 -2.72 19.80 -15.84
C PHE A 275 -1.47 19.00 -16.28
N GLN A 276 -0.79 19.44 -17.35
CA GLN A 276 0.46 18.80 -17.80
C GLN A 276 1.59 18.91 -16.78
N GLY A 277 1.47 19.82 -15.82
CA GLY A 277 2.40 19.94 -14.71
C GLY A 277 2.42 18.76 -13.77
N LEU A 278 1.39 17.89 -13.77
CA LEU A 278 1.32 16.71 -12.89
C LEU A 278 2.46 15.73 -13.11
N ASP A 279 2.90 15.58 -14.35
CA ASP A 279 3.94 14.62 -14.74
C ASP A 279 5.38 15.19 -14.68
N LEU A 280 5.52 16.44 -14.28
CA LEU A 280 6.84 17.08 -14.17
C LEU A 280 7.52 16.73 -12.84
N VAL A 281 8.77 16.27 -12.92
CA VAL A 281 9.61 15.97 -11.75
C VAL A 281 9.71 17.16 -10.78
N THR A 282 9.68 18.40 -11.31
CA THR A 282 9.69 19.63 -10.50
C THR A 282 8.49 19.80 -9.60
N ASN A 283 7.40 19.07 -9.87
CA ASN A 283 6.16 19.11 -9.11
C ASN A 283 5.94 17.85 -8.24
N GLU A 284 6.92 16.94 -8.20
CA GLU A 284 6.90 15.80 -7.29
C GLU A 284 6.72 16.28 -5.84
N ASN A 285 5.85 15.60 -5.10
CA ASN A 285 5.46 15.97 -3.75
C ASN A 285 4.96 17.43 -3.61
N GLY A 286 4.49 18.03 -4.70
CA GLY A 286 3.94 19.39 -4.76
C GLY A 286 2.56 19.51 -4.15
N LYS A 287 1.92 20.68 -4.39
CA LYS A 287 0.66 21.04 -3.75
C LYS A 287 -0.53 20.13 -4.08
N GLU A 288 -0.47 19.36 -5.16
CA GLU A 288 -1.55 18.42 -5.54
C GLU A 288 -1.32 17.01 -5.01
N SER A 289 -0.11 16.71 -4.53
CA SER A 289 0.22 15.40 -3.94
C SER A 289 -0.16 15.33 -2.47
N VAL A 290 -1.20 14.57 -2.13
CA VAL A 290 -1.61 14.36 -0.72
C VAL A 290 -0.72 13.33 -0.04
N PHE A 291 -0.49 12.20 -0.71
CA PHE A 291 0.40 11.14 -0.24
C PHE A 291 0.98 10.39 -1.43
N ALA A 292 2.28 10.31 -1.51
CA ALA A 292 3.00 9.61 -2.56
C ALA A 292 4.01 8.62 -1.98
N ILE A 293 4.05 7.42 -2.57
CA ILE A 293 5.08 6.44 -2.24
C ILE A 293 6.38 6.90 -2.90
N GLN A 294 7.42 7.04 -2.08
CA GLN A 294 8.71 7.55 -2.53
C GLN A 294 9.50 6.42 -3.22
N TYR A 295 9.26 6.23 -4.51
CA TYR A 295 10.08 5.37 -5.36
C TYR A 295 11.38 6.07 -5.72
N SER A 296 12.44 5.28 -5.92
CA SER A 296 13.75 5.81 -6.26
C SER A 296 14.50 4.87 -7.20
N MET A 297 15.41 5.44 -8.02
CA MET A 297 16.38 4.70 -8.82
C MET A 297 17.79 5.09 -8.43
N ASN A 298 18.73 4.14 -8.45
CA ASN A 298 20.14 4.37 -8.18
C ASN A 298 20.40 5.06 -6.83
N ASP A 299 19.62 4.71 -5.82
CA ASP A 299 19.69 5.26 -4.46
C ASP A 299 20.78 4.65 -3.58
N GLY A 300 21.63 3.78 -4.15
CA GLY A 300 22.72 3.10 -3.46
C GLY A 300 22.31 1.78 -2.79
N THR A 301 21.08 1.32 -2.92
CA THR A 301 20.66 -0.02 -2.49
C THR A 301 21.15 -1.09 -3.45
N GLU A 302 21.31 -2.33 -2.98
CA GLU A 302 21.77 -3.47 -3.80
C GLU A 302 20.85 -3.76 -4.99
N SER A 303 19.56 -3.45 -4.87
CA SER A 303 18.53 -3.71 -5.89
C SER A 303 18.38 -2.58 -6.92
N ALA A 304 19.35 -1.67 -7.03
CA ALA A 304 19.35 -0.50 -7.92
C ALA A 304 18.23 0.52 -7.63
N GLY A 305 17.60 0.46 -6.47
CA GLY A 305 16.58 1.40 -6.03
C GLY A 305 15.23 0.77 -5.70
N ARG A 306 14.34 1.59 -5.20
CA ARG A 306 12.96 1.22 -4.88
C ARG A 306 12.05 1.49 -6.06
N ILE A 307 12.12 0.62 -7.06
CA ILE A 307 11.41 0.79 -8.33
C ILE A 307 10.03 0.14 -8.20
N ASN A 308 9.01 0.78 -8.76
CA ASN A 308 7.73 0.13 -9.00
C ASN A 308 7.83 -0.78 -10.23
N TRP A 309 8.31 -2.00 -10.04
CA TRP A 309 8.51 -2.97 -11.10
C TRP A 309 7.25 -3.22 -11.94
N SER A 310 6.11 -3.29 -11.30
CA SER A 310 4.85 -3.54 -11.99
C SER A 310 4.50 -2.42 -12.97
N ASN A 311 4.83 -1.17 -12.66
CA ASN A 311 4.58 -0.05 -13.57
C ASN A 311 5.61 0.04 -14.71
N LEU A 312 6.78 -0.56 -14.57
CA LEU A 312 7.76 -0.62 -15.67
C LEU A 312 7.28 -1.43 -16.87
N LEU A 313 6.32 -2.34 -16.67
CA LEU A 313 5.66 -3.07 -17.75
C LEU A 313 4.83 -2.15 -18.66
N ASN A 314 4.32 -1.05 -18.12
CA ASN A 314 3.24 -0.24 -18.71
C ASN A 314 3.71 0.74 -19.78
N SER A 315 4.99 0.92 -19.99
CA SER A 315 5.49 1.83 -21.01
C SER A 315 5.29 1.23 -22.41
N PRO A 316 5.23 2.06 -23.48
CA PRO A 316 5.20 1.54 -24.83
C PRO A 316 6.37 0.58 -25.05
N GLY A 317 6.09 -0.67 -25.40
CA GLY A 317 7.12 -1.67 -25.64
C GLY A 317 7.91 -1.46 -26.94
N GLY A 318 8.85 -2.36 -27.22
CA GLY A 318 9.37 -2.54 -28.57
C GLY A 318 10.12 -1.34 -29.16
N GLY A 319 11.22 -0.91 -28.56
CA GLY A 319 12.07 0.13 -29.15
C GLY A 319 11.72 1.56 -28.73
N SER A 320 10.82 1.72 -27.79
CA SER A 320 10.60 3.00 -27.13
C SER A 320 11.86 3.45 -26.39
N PRO A 321 12.28 4.74 -26.47
CA PRO A 321 13.42 5.26 -25.72
C PRO A 321 13.20 5.19 -24.21
N TYR A 322 11.97 4.97 -23.75
CA TYR A 322 11.61 4.90 -22.33
C TYR A 322 11.53 3.47 -21.79
N GLY A 323 11.72 2.46 -22.66
CA GLY A 323 11.57 1.05 -22.27
C GLY A 323 10.11 0.60 -22.12
N GLY A 324 9.91 -0.48 -21.37
CA GLY A 324 8.61 -1.07 -21.11
C GLY A 324 8.28 -2.25 -22.01
N ASP A 325 7.24 -3.00 -21.65
CA ASP A 325 6.87 -4.26 -22.28
C ASP A 325 5.46 -4.21 -22.94
N GLY A 326 4.89 -3.02 -23.06
CA GLY A 326 3.61 -2.80 -23.75
C GLY A 326 2.39 -3.33 -23.02
N PHE A 327 2.46 -3.44 -21.69
CA PHE A 327 1.30 -3.76 -20.84
C PHE A 327 0.47 -2.53 -20.52
N PHE A 328 -0.73 -2.76 -19.98
CA PHE A 328 -1.65 -1.73 -19.51
C PHE A 328 -2.02 -0.73 -20.61
N LEU A 329 -2.53 -1.25 -21.70
CA LEU A 329 -2.94 -0.44 -22.85
C LEU A 329 -4.36 0.09 -22.65
N PRO A 330 -4.64 1.34 -23.06
CA PRO A 330 -6.01 1.86 -23.03
C PRO A 330 -6.93 1.02 -23.91
N SER A 331 -8.14 0.80 -23.43
CA SER A 331 -9.16 0.10 -24.22
C SER A 331 -9.75 1.02 -25.28
N GLN A 332 -10.40 0.43 -26.27
CA GLN A 332 -11.17 1.19 -27.25
C GLN A 332 -12.32 1.96 -26.59
N ASP A 333 -12.93 1.39 -25.55
CA ASP A 333 -14.01 2.07 -24.82
C ASP A 333 -13.52 3.30 -24.08
N LEU A 334 -12.35 3.22 -23.42
CA LEU A 334 -11.72 4.39 -22.81
C LEU A 334 -11.44 5.48 -23.84
N ILE A 335 -10.86 5.12 -24.99
CA ILE A 335 -10.58 6.08 -26.07
C ILE A 335 -11.89 6.72 -26.57
N ASN A 336 -12.96 5.92 -26.71
CA ASN A 336 -14.26 6.43 -27.11
C ASN A 336 -14.85 7.39 -26.06
N ALA A 337 -14.63 7.14 -24.78
CA ALA A 337 -15.11 7.98 -23.68
C ALA A 337 -14.47 9.38 -23.68
N TYR A 338 -13.28 9.52 -24.27
CA TYR A 338 -12.61 10.82 -24.44
C TYR A 338 -13.11 11.60 -25.65
N GLN A 339 -14.13 11.13 -26.39
CA GLN A 339 -14.72 11.90 -27.49
C GLN A 339 -15.43 13.15 -26.94
N THR A 340 -15.26 14.25 -27.67
CA THR A 340 -15.86 15.52 -27.30
C THR A 340 -16.92 15.93 -28.34
N ASP A 341 -17.81 16.84 -27.94
CA ASP A 341 -18.69 17.55 -28.85
C ASP A 341 -17.94 18.65 -29.62
N ALA A 342 -18.64 19.41 -30.45
CA ALA A 342 -18.06 20.49 -31.24
C ALA A 342 -17.52 21.66 -30.39
N ASN A 343 -17.86 21.74 -29.13
CA ASN A 343 -17.42 22.76 -28.18
C ASN A 343 -16.26 22.28 -27.30
N GLY A 344 -15.79 21.03 -27.48
CA GLY A 344 -14.74 20.42 -26.65
C GLY A 344 -15.24 19.89 -25.31
N LEU A 345 -16.55 19.77 -25.11
CA LEU A 345 -17.12 19.18 -23.91
C LEU A 345 -17.30 17.66 -24.06
N PRO A 346 -17.22 16.87 -22.96
CA PRO A 346 -17.40 15.41 -23.02
C PRO A 346 -18.71 15.03 -23.73
N ASP A 347 -18.63 14.09 -24.65
CA ASP A 347 -19.78 13.56 -25.35
C ASP A 347 -20.36 12.37 -24.61
N PHE A 348 -21.39 12.57 -23.81
CA PHE A 348 -22.05 11.49 -23.06
C PHE A 348 -22.78 10.46 -23.91
N ASN A 349 -22.87 10.66 -25.23
CA ASN A 349 -23.48 9.71 -26.16
C ASN A 349 -22.42 8.92 -26.98
N TYR A 350 -21.17 8.94 -26.55
CA TYR A 350 -20.07 8.28 -27.27
C TYR A 350 -20.36 6.81 -27.56
N GLN A 351 -21.02 6.07 -26.66
CA GLN A 351 -21.38 4.66 -26.83
C GLN A 351 -22.32 4.39 -28.01
N SER A 352 -23.05 5.41 -28.46
CA SER A 352 -23.94 5.29 -29.64
C SER A 352 -23.26 5.61 -30.96
N LYS A 353 -22.00 6.00 -30.92
CA LYS A 353 -21.18 6.37 -32.07
C LYS A 353 -20.29 5.22 -32.53
N SER A 354 -19.75 5.32 -33.71
CA SER A 354 -18.69 4.43 -34.19
C SER A 354 -17.44 4.61 -33.33
N ASP A 355 -16.67 3.55 -33.20
CA ASP A 355 -15.38 3.59 -32.52
C ASP A 355 -14.51 4.72 -33.06
N TYR A 356 -13.92 5.47 -32.17
CA TYR A 356 -12.96 6.48 -32.55
C TYR A 356 -11.74 5.81 -33.14
N SER A 357 -11.44 6.15 -34.38
CA SER A 357 -10.24 5.69 -35.08
C SER A 357 -9.65 6.84 -35.89
N TRP A 358 -8.42 7.20 -35.58
CA TRP A 358 -7.67 8.22 -36.34
C TRP A 358 -6.77 7.60 -37.43
N ALA A 359 -6.65 6.28 -37.42
CA ALA A 359 -5.93 5.55 -38.46
C ALA A 359 -6.66 4.27 -38.86
N VAL A 360 -6.80 4.03 -40.15
CA VAL A 360 -7.35 2.79 -40.70
C VAL A 360 -6.26 2.03 -41.41
N LEU A 361 -6.17 0.72 -41.14
CA LEU A 361 -5.28 -0.17 -41.85
C LEU A 361 -5.93 -0.60 -43.16
N ASN A 362 -5.53 0.01 -44.28
CA ASN A 362 -5.94 -0.37 -45.61
C ASN A 362 -4.79 -1.06 -46.35
N ASN A 363 -4.97 -2.34 -46.68
CA ASN A 363 -3.97 -3.14 -47.43
C ASN A 363 -2.57 -3.13 -46.80
N GLY A 364 -2.48 -3.18 -45.47
CA GLY A 364 -1.22 -3.14 -44.71
C GLY A 364 -0.61 -1.75 -44.53
N VAL A 365 -1.31 -0.69 -44.92
CA VAL A 365 -0.88 0.71 -44.72
C VAL A 365 -1.84 1.42 -43.80
N TYR A 366 -1.34 2.04 -42.73
CA TYR A 366 -2.13 2.91 -41.88
C TYR A 366 -2.35 4.26 -42.59
N THR A 367 -3.61 4.61 -42.76
CA THR A 367 -4.02 5.91 -43.32
C THR A 367 -4.73 6.68 -42.24
N LEU A 368 -4.25 7.89 -41.89
CA LEU A 368 -4.92 8.79 -40.97
C LEU A 368 -6.29 9.18 -41.56
N GLN A 369 -7.35 8.91 -40.82
CA GLN A 369 -8.71 9.25 -41.23
C GLN A 369 -9.12 10.67 -40.83
N ASN A 370 -8.52 11.21 -39.76
CA ASN A 370 -8.84 12.53 -39.26
C ASN A 370 -7.57 13.23 -38.77
N THR A 371 -7.34 14.43 -39.29
CA THR A 371 -6.18 15.25 -38.89
C THR A 371 -6.49 16.16 -37.69
N THR A 372 -7.74 16.22 -37.26
CA THR A 372 -8.18 16.95 -36.06
C THR A 372 -9.08 16.02 -35.27
N PRO A 373 -8.51 15.23 -34.35
CA PRO A 373 -9.30 14.39 -33.49
C PRO A 373 -10.21 15.22 -32.59
N ASN A 374 -11.48 14.83 -32.56
CA ASN A 374 -12.47 15.41 -31.67
C ASN A 374 -12.47 14.63 -30.34
N VAL A 375 -11.31 14.59 -29.73
CA VAL A 375 -11.05 13.95 -28.43
C VAL A 375 -10.34 14.96 -27.52
N ASP A 376 -10.48 14.78 -26.24
CA ASP A 376 -9.75 15.53 -25.24
C ASP A 376 -8.23 15.28 -25.40
N PRO A 377 -7.40 16.31 -25.46
CA PRO A 377 -5.96 16.19 -25.69
C PRO A 377 -5.19 15.44 -24.59
#